data_f19bc1d2da96a3a1baf8f11c8838fe96
#
_entry.id   f19bc1d2da96a3a1baf8f11c8838fe96
#
_cell.length_a   1.000
_cell.length_b   1.000
_cell.length_c   1.000
_cell.angle_alpha   90.00
_cell.angle_beta   90.00
_cell.angle_gamma   90.00
#
_symmetry.space_group_name_H-M   'P 1'
#
loop_
_entity.id
_entity.type
_entity.pdbx_description
1 polymer ?
#
loop_
_entity_poly.entity_id
_entity_poly.type
_entity_poly.pdbx_seq_one_letter_code
_entity_poly.pdbx_strand_id
1 'polypeptide(L)'
;EVGLDRVTFGLEHGNEKFRAEVVKREYSNEDAIKKIKIVEKLGVTFSVNNIIGFPDETRELAFDTIELNRQFNSDNTSCSILVPFHGTELHSYAVKKGYIDPNIICAVSNSGGSILNMPQWSKEDMMRLRDVFAMYIKFPKNRWQEIKEAEGDLDLRAKLRKEFIETYWSDSNAKIEDDIAEAAKGLF
;
A
#
# COMPACT_ATOMS: atom_id res chain seq x y z
N GLU A 1 26.29 17.69 -9.42
CA GLU A 1 24.95 17.71 -8.74
C GLU A 1 23.88 17.43 -9.79
N VAL A 2 23.00 16.46 -9.51
CA VAL A 2 21.98 16.01 -10.50
C VAL A 2 20.56 16.46 -10.09
N GLY A 3 20.42 17.21 -8.98
CA GLY A 3 19.14 17.78 -8.55
C GLY A 3 18.07 16.73 -8.19
N LEU A 4 18.45 15.66 -7.48
CA LEU A 4 17.50 14.65 -7.01
C LEU A 4 16.60 15.27 -5.92
N ASP A 5 15.30 15.35 -6.19
CA ASP A 5 14.31 15.92 -5.29
C ASP A 5 13.58 14.82 -4.50
N ARG A 6 13.17 13.73 -5.17
CA ARG A 6 12.39 12.66 -4.56
C ARG A 6 12.76 11.29 -5.11
N VAL A 7 12.61 10.25 -4.27
CA VAL A 7 12.74 8.83 -4.65
C VAL A 7 11.48 8.07 -4.25
N THR A 8 11.03 7.15 -5.09
CA THR A 8 9.94 6.22 -4.76
C THR A 8 10.46 4.78 -4.74
N PHE A 9 10.22 4.07 -3.65
CA PHE A 9 10.57 2.67 -3.49
C PHE A 9 9.34 1.78 -3.65
N GLY A 10 9.41 0.78 -4.53
CA GLY A 10 8.43 -0.31 -4.57
C GLY A 10 8.86 -1.40 -3.58
N LEU A 11 8.38 -1.34 -2.34
CA LEU A 11 8.61 -2.38 -1.33
C LEU A 11 7.72 -3.59 -1.59
N GLU A 12 6.52 -3.35 -2.07
CA GLU A 12 5.47 -4.27 -2.45
C GLU A 12 4.89 -5.05 -1.27
N HIS A 13 5.70 -5.88 -0.58
CA HIS A 13 5.24 -6.75 0.50
C HIS A 13 6.30 -6.93 1.60
N GLY A 14 5.86 -7.02 2.86
CA GLY A 14 6.76 -7.08 4.03
C GLY A 14 7.23 -8.47 4.44
N ASN A 15 6.47 -9.53 4.13
CA ASN A 15 6.90 -10.89 4.42
C ASN A 15 7.89 -11.38 3.37
N GLU A 16 9.13 -11.67 3.78
CA GLU A 16 10.21 -12.04 2.86
C GLU A 16 9.91 -13.30 2.04
N LYS A 17 9.41 -14.34 2.71
CA LYS A 17 9.07 -15.61 2.07
C LYS A 17 7.95 -15.42 1.06
N PHE A 18 6.86 -14.80 1.46
CA PHE A 18 5.73 -14.51 0.58
C PHE A 18 6.15 -13.62 -0.59
N ARG A 19 6.96 -12.59 -0.33
CA ARG A 19 7.50 -11.71 -1.37
C ARG A 19 8.35 -12.46 -2.40
N ALA A 20 9.24 -13.35 -1.98
CA ALA A 20 10.04 -14.16 -2.88
C ALA A 20 9.18 -15.17 -3.68
N GLU A 21 8.25 -15.87 -3.02
CA GLU A 21 7.47 -16.94 -3.64
C GLU A 21 6.33 -16.42 -4.54
N VAL A 22 5.65 -15.32 -4.14
CA VAL A 22 4.45 -14.82 -4.83
C VAL A 22 4.76 -13.58 -5.66
N VAL A 23 5.43 -12.59 -5.08
CA VAL A 23 5.75 -11.32 -5.77
C VAL A 23 6.98 -11.45 -6.67
N LYS A 24 7.77 -12.53 -6.52
CA LYS A 24 9.00 -12.81 -7.27
C LYS A 24 10.07 -11.72 -7.12
N ARG A 25 10.22 -11.21 -5.89
CA ARG A 25 11.25 -10.24 -5.52
C ARG A 25 12.10 -10.76 -4.37
N GLU A 26 13.37 -11.01 -4.66
CA GLU A 26 14.34 -11.67 -3.76
C GLU A 26 15.27 -10.63 -3.14
N TYR A 27 14.84 -9.96 -2.09
CA TYR A 27 15.68 -9.13 -1.22
C TYR A 27 15.24 -9.31 0.23
N SER A 28 16.19 -9.18 1.16
CA SER A 28 15.89 -9.28 2.60
C SER A 28 15.30 -7.95 3.14
N ASN A 29 14.52 -8.05 4.21
CA ASN A 29 14.02 -6.86 4.90
C ASN A 29 15.18 -6.04 5.49
N GLU A 30 16.23 -6.71 5.98
CA GLU A 30 17.45 -6.04 6.46
C GLU A 30 18.10 -5.19 5.37
N ASP A 31 18.25 -5.73 4.15
CA ASP A 31 18.80 -5.01 3.01
C ASP A 31 17.93 -3.81 2.60
N ALA A 32 16.60 -3.99 2.56
CA ALA A 32 15.66 -2.92 2.27
C ALA A 32 15.77 -1.80 3.30
N ILE A 33 15.74 -2.14 4.60
CA ILE A 33 15.89 -1.19 5.70
C ILE A 33 17.22 -0.42 5.58
N LYS A 34 18.32 -1.13 5.37
CA LYS A 34 19.65 -0.53 5.25
C LYS A 34 19.72 0.48 4.10
N LYS A 35 19.20 0.12 2.93
CA LYS A 35 19.25 0.96 1.72
C LYS A 35 18.34 2.19 1.85
N ILE A 36 17.12 2.01 2.35
CA ILE A 36 16.17 3.12 2.53
C ILE A 36 16.68 4.10 3.59
N LYS A 37 17.27 3.61 4.68
CA LYS A 37 17.88 4.47 5.72
C LYS A 37 19.07 5.30 5.22
N ILE A 38 19.72 4.93 4.13
CA ILE A 38 20.74 5.80 3.49
C ILE A 38 20.06 7.03 2.91
N VAL A 39 18.95 6.86 2.19
CA VAL A 39 18.19 7.97 1.61
C VAL A 39 17.62 8.89 2.69
N GLU A 40 17.07 8.29 3.75
CA GLU A 40 16.58 9.02 4.93
C GLU A 40 17.67 9.89 5.57
N LYS A 41 18.87 9.33 5.78
CA LYS A 41 20.02 10.07 6.32
C LYS A 41 20.53 11.21 5.44
N LEU A 42 20.33 11.10 4.13
CA LEU A 42 20.71 12.15 3.16
C LEU A 42 19.65 13.27 3.11
N GLY A 43 18.54 13.16 3.84
CA GLY A 43 17.46 14.15 3.84
C GLY A 43 16.71 14.23 2.51
N VAL A 44 16.80 13.20 1.66
CA VAL A 44 16.05 13.13 0.41
C VAL A 44 14.63 12.67 0.70
N THR A 45 13.65 13.43 0.24
CA THR A 45 12.23 13.06 0.32
C THR A 45 11.97 11.73 -0.38
N PHE A 46 11.23 10.82 0.27
CA PHE A 46 10.93 9.53 -0.35
C PHE A 46 9.55 9.00 0.00
N SER A 47 9.01 8.23 -0.92
CA SER A 47 7.75 7.49 -0.75
C SER A 47 7.98 5.98 -0.89
N VAL A 48 7.07 5.20 -0.26
CA VAL A 48 7.10 3.74 -0.31
C VAL A 48 5.76 3.23 -0.84
N ASN A 49 5.82 2.44 -1.91
CA ASN A 49 4.64 1.82 -2.50
C ASN A 49 4.55 0.36 -2.07
N ASN A 50 3.33 -0.06 -1.72
CA ASN A 50 3.00 -1.41 -1.29
C ASN A 50 1.77 -1.93 -2.03
N ILE A 51 1.65 -3.25 -2.10
CA ILE A 51 0.51 -3.94 -2.68
C ILE A 51 0.02 -4.97 -1.67
N ILE A 52 -1.30 -5.07 -1.50
CA ILE A 52 -1.98 -6.11 -0.73
C ILE A 52 -3.05 -6.79 -1.57
N GLY A 53 -3.58 -7.91 -1.10
CA GLY A 53 -4.60 -8.67 -1.82
C GLY A 53 -4.03 -9.62 -2.86
N PHE A 54 -2.80 -10.09 -2.69
CA PHE A 54 -2.24 -11.16 -3.52
C PHE A 54 -2.99 -12.48 -3.33
N PRO A 55 -3.04 -13.38 -4.34
CA PRO A 55 -3.55 -14.72 -4.13
C PRO A 55 -2.89 -15.41 -2.93
N ASP A 56 -3.71 -16.05 -2.09
CA ASP A 56 -3.35 -16.71 -0.82
C ASP A 56 -2.81 -15.77 0.29
N GLU A 57 -2.78 -14.45 0.09
CA GLU A 57 -2.43 -13.53 1.16
C GLU A 57 -3.51 -13.54 2.26
N THR A 58 -3.07 -13.38 3.49
CA THR A 58 -3.93 -13.17 4.65
C THR A 58 -3.73 -11.78 5.22
N ARG A 59 -4.66 -11.38 6.08
CA ARG A 59 -4.55 -10.09 6.77
C ARG A 59 -3.25 -9.99 7.59
N GLU A 60 -2.82 -11.08 8.24
CA GLU A 60 -1.60 -11.13 9.03
C GLU A 60 -0.36 -10.87 8.17
N LEU A 61 -0.32 -11.44 6.96
CA LEU A 61 0.76 -11.20 5.99
C LEU A 61 0.79 -9.73 5.54
N ALA A 62 -0.37 -9.10 5.37
CA ALA A 62 -0.43 -7.66 5.08
C ALA A 62 0.09 -6.81 6.25
N PHE A 63 -0.09 -7.26 7.51
CA PHE A 63 0.49 -6.60 8.67
C PHE A 63 2.02 -6.70 8.72
N ASP A 64 2.63 -7.75 8.17
CA ASP A 64 4.09 -7.79 7.99
C ASP A 64 4.58 -6.63 7.11
N THR A 65 3.76 -6.23 6.12
CA THR A 65 4.05 -5.08 5.28
C THR A 65 3.94 -3.77 6.06
N ILE A 66 2.93 -3.62 6.91
CA ILE A 66 2.79 -2.49 7.82
C ILE A 66 4.00 -2.39 8.76
N GLU A 67 4.39 -3.50 9.40
CA GLU A 67 5.51 -3.54 10.34
C GLU A 67 6.86 -3.21 9.67
N LEU A 68 7.06 -3.65 8.44
CA LEU A 68 8.27 -3.29 7.69
C LEU A 68 8.28 -1.78 7.36
N ASN A 69 7.15 -1.21 6.93
CA ASN A 69 7.06 0.23 6.65
C ASN A 69 7.28 1.09 7.89
N ARG A 70 6.97 0.59 9.09
CA ARG A 70 7.23 1.28 10.37
C ARG A 70 8.73 1.45 10.68
N GLN A 71 9.61 0.76 9.97
CA GLN A 71 11.07 0.90 10.13
C GLN A 71 11.61 2.16 9.42
N PHE A 72 10.78 2.83 8.62
CA PHE A 72 11.17 4.00 7.83
C PHE A 72 10.38 5.24 8.24
N ASN A 73 11.00 6.41 8.09
CA ASN A 73 10.29 7.68 8.20
C ASN A 73 10.00 8.25 6.80
N SER A 74 9.21 7.51 6.00
CA SER A 74 8.81 7.96 4.65
C SER A 74 7.87 9.16 4.72
N ASP A 75 7.99 10.08 3.76
CA ASP A 75 7.08 11.22 3.61
C ASP A 75 5.68 10.76 3.17
N ASN A 76 5.62 9.74 2.33
CA ASN A 76 4.37 9.13 1.90
C ASN A 76 4.49 7.60 1.84
N THR A 77 3.39 6.92 2.16
CA THR A 77 3.27 5.47 2.00
C THR A 77 1.93 5.17 1.34
N SER A 78 1.99 4.59 0.15
CA SER A 78 0.80 4.15 -0.58
C SER A 78 0.57 2.65 -0.41
N CYS A 79 -0.69 2.24 -0.50
CA CYS A 79 -1.10 0.85 -0.54
C CYS A 79 -2.14 0.65 -1.65
N SER A 80 -1.81 -0.19 -2.62
CA SER A 80 -2.71 -0.58 -3.71
C SER A 80 -3.26 -1.99 -3.47
N ILE A 81 -4.46 -2.26 -4.01
CA ILE A 81 -4.99 -3.62 -4.09
C ILE A 81 -4.49 -4.26 -5.37
N LEU A 82 -4.03 -5.51 -5.28
CA LEU A 82 -3.60 -6.27 -6.45
C LEU A 82 -4.73 -6.45 -7.46
N VAL A 83 -4.43 -6.17 -8.72
CA VAL A 83 -5.22 -6.59 -9.87
C VAL A 83 -4.35 -7.48 -10.76
N PRO A 84 -4.60 -8.80 -10.80
CA PRO A 84 -3.82 -9.71 -11.63
C PRO A 84 -4.19 -9.52 -13.12
N PHE A 85 -3.26 -9.01 -13.91
CA PHE A 85 -3.48 -8.79 -15.34
C PHE A 85 -3.43 -10.09 -16.14
N HIS A 86 -4.24 -10.19 -17.18
CA HIS A 86 -4.24 -11.29 -18.12
C HIS A 86 -2.83 -11.56 -18.68
N GLY A 87 -2.48 -12.84 -18.82
CA GLY A 87 -1.17 -13.26 -19.31
C GLY A 87 -0.08 -13.34 -18.23
N THR A 88 -0.37 -12.92 -16.99
CA THR A 88 0.57 -13.07 -15.87
C THR A 88 0.42 -14.40 -15.15
N GLU A 89 1.50 -14.86 -14.51
CA GLU A 89 1.46 -16.06 -13.66
C GLU A 89 0.47 -15.92 -12.51
N LEU A 90 0.38 -14.72 -11.89
CA LEU A 90 -0.56 -14.42 -10.82
C LEU A 90 -2.03 -14.55 -11.27
N HIS A 91 -2.36 -14.09 -12.49
CA HIS A 91 -3.70 -14.28 -13.05
C HIS A 91 -4.01 -15.77 -13.25
N SER A 92 -3.10 -16.50 -13.90
CA SER A 92 -3.26 -17.95 -14.15
C SER A 92 -3.41 -18.74 -12.84
N TYR A 93 -2.65 -18.35 -11.81
CA TYR A 93 -2.74 -18.93 -10.48
C TYR A 93 -4.09 -18.64 -9.81
N ALA A 94 -4.56 -17.39 -9.84
CA ALA A 94 -5.84 -16.99 -9.27
C ALA A 94 -7.03 -17.71 -9.94
N VAL A 95 -6.99 -17.87 -11.28
CA VAL A 95 -7.98 -18.67 -12.04
C VAL A 95 -7.97 -20.14 -11.58
N LYS A 96 -6.78 -20.75 -11.49
CA LYS A 96 -6.62 -22.14 -11.07
C LYS A 96 -7.17 -22.39 -9.64
N LYS A 97 -7.04 -21.41 -8.76
CA LYS A 97 -7.57 -21.45 -7.39
C LYS A 97 -9.08 -21.14 -7.32
N GLY A 98 -9.69 -20.70 -8.41
CA GLY A 98 -11.09 -20.29 -8.43
C GLY A 98 -11.33 -18.92 -7.76
N TYR A 99 -10.30 -18.10 -7.60
CA TYR A 99 -10.41 -16.79 -6.97
C TYR A 99 -10.93 -15.71 -7.93
N ILE A 100 -10.84 -15.94 -9.25
CA ILE A 100 -11.32 -15.04 -10.29
C ILE A 100 -11.92 -15.83 -11.45
N ASP A 101 -12.98 -15.29 -12.05
CA ASP A 101 -13.53 -15.81 -13.31
C ASP A 101 -12.53 -15.49 -14.45
N PRO A 102 -12.10 -16.50 -15.24
CA PRO A 102 -11.16 -16.32 -16.34
C PRO A 102 -11.63 -15.35 -17.43
N ASN A 103 -12.95 -15.08 -17.52
CA ASN A 103 -13.51 -14.18 -18.51
C ASN A 103 -13.56 -12.71 -18.04
N ILE A 104 -13.20 -12.41 -16.79
CA ILE A 104 -13.17 -11.04 -16.30
C ILE A 104 -11.98 -10.31 -16.92
N ILE A 105 -12.27 -9.25 -17.68
CA ILE A 105 -11.26 -8.31 -18.15
C ILE A 105 -11.02 -7.28 -17.05
N CYS A 106 -9.80 -7.29 -16.50
CA CYS A 106 -9.40 -6.34 -15.47
C CYS A 106 -9.29 -4.95 -16.06
N ALA A 107 -9.99 -3.98 -15.48
CA ALA A 107 -9.76 -2.58 -15.79
C ALA A 107 -8.35 -2.15 -15.35
N VAL A 108 -7.74 -1.24 -16.10
CA VAL A 108 -6.41 -0.70 -15.81
C VAL A 108 -6.38 0.12 -14.51
N SER A 109 -7.54 0.54 -14.01
CA SER A 109 -7.69 1.35 -12.81
C SER A 109 -8.03 0.53 -11.58
N ASN A 110 -7.22 0.64 -10.52
CA ASN A 110 -7.41 0.00 -9.21
C ASN A 110 -8.51 0.64 -8.34
N SER A 111 -9.29 1.59 -8.86
CA SER A 111 -10.32 2.30 -8.10
C SER A 111 -11.48 1.41 -7.64
N GLY A 112 -11.65 0.23 -8.25
CA GLY A 112 -12.76 -0.71 -7.97
C GLY A 112 -12.53 -1.70 -6.82
N GLY A 113 -11.36 -1.71 -6.18
CA GLY A 113 -11.03 -2.69 -5.13
C GLY A 113 -10.57 -4.05 -5.66
N SER A 114 -10.56 -5.07 -4.77
CA SER A 114 -10.15 -6.42 -5.15
C SER A 114 -11.18 -7.10 -6.05
N ILE A 115 -10.69 -7.72 -7.12
CA ILE A 115 -11.49 -8.61 -7.98
C ILE A 115 -11.40 -10.09 -7.56
N LEU A 116 -10.48 -10.41 -6.63
CA LEU A 116 -10.27 -11.77 -6.15
C LEU A 116 -11.29 -12.14 -5.08
N ASN A 117 -11.90 -13.32 -5.19
CA ASN A 117 -12.77 -13.94 -4.19
C ASN A 117 -11.96 -14.95 -3.39
N MET A 118 -11.29 -14.52 -2.36
CA MET A 118 -10.45 -15.37 -1.51
C MET A 118 -11.19 -15.78 -0.24
N PRO A 119 -11.17 -17.06 0.16
CA PRO A 119 -11.93 -17.52 1.33
C PRO A 119 -11.37 -17.02 2.66
N GLN A 120 -10.06 -16.72 2.72
CA GLN A 120 -9.37 -16.31 3.94
C GLN A 120 -9.40 -14.79 4.20
N TRP A 121 -9.73 -13.97 3.17
CA TRP A 121 -9.75 -12.52 3.30
C TRP A 121 -10.75 -11.88 2.33
N SER A 122 -11.79 -11.26 2.88
CA SER A 122 -12.86 -10.68 2.07
C SER A 122 -12.40 -9.41 1.33
N LYS A 123 -13.06 -9.11 0.21
CA LYS A 123 -12.79 -7.87 -0.55
C LYS A 123 -13.02 -6.63 0.29
N GLU A 124 -14.09 -6.63 1.07
CA GLU A 124 -14.46 -5.54 1.97
C GLU A 124 -13.38 -5.30 3.02
N ASP A 125 -12.84 -6.37 3.63
CA ASP A 125 -11.80 -6.25 4.66
C ASP A 125 -10.47 -5.77 4.06
N MET A 126 -10.13 -6.21 2.83
CA MET A 126 -8.97 -5.68 2.11
C MET A 126 -9.09 -4.17 1.86
N MET A 127 -10.27 -3.73 1.39
CA MET A 127 -10.55 -2.32 1.14
C MET A 127 -10.49 -1.49 2.42
N ARG A 128 -11.09 -1.99 3.50
CA ARG A 128 -11.06 -1.34 4.81
C ARG A 128 -9.65 -1.19 5.34
N LEU A 129 -8.82 -2.24 5.24
CA LEU A 129 -7.42 -2.17 5.64
C LEU A 129 -6.63 -1.18 4.78
N ARG A 130 -6.82 -1.20 3.45
CA ARG A 130 -6.17 -0.24 2.54
C ARG A 130 -6.45 1.21 2.93
N ASP A 131 -7.70 1.52 3.28
CA ASP A 131 -8.13 2.88 3.59
C ASP A 131 -7.48 3.47 4.86
N VAL A 132 -7.02 2.61 5.77
CA VAL A 132 -6.34 3.00 7.01
C VAL A 132 -4.88 2.54 7.10
N PHE A 133 -4.35 1.97 6.01
CA PHE A 133 -3.02 1.34 5.98
C PHE A 133 -1.91 2.27 6.47
N ALA A 134 -1.88 3.51 5.96
CA ALA A 134 -0.90 4.51 6.38
C ALA A 134 -1.05 4.92 7.86
N MET A 135 -2.27 4.88 8.39
CA MET A 135 -2.52 5.18 9.81
C MET A 135 -1.88 4.12 10.72
N TYR A 136 -1.98 2.83 10.38
CA TYR A 136 -1.28 1.76 11.11
C TYR A 136 0.24 1.93 11.09
N ILE A 137 0.80 2.52 10.04
CA ILE A 137 2.23 2.76 9.93
C ILE A 137 2.66 3.94 10.81
N LYS A 138 1.97 5.06 10.75
CA LYS A 138 2.40 6.32 11.36
C LYS A 138 1.92 6.49 12.81
N PHE A 139 0.70 6.09 13.13
CA PHE A 139 0.23 6.18 14.50
C PHE A 139 0.92 5.18 15.43
N PRO A 140 1.06 5.49 16.73
CA PRO A 140 1.63 4.57 17.70
C PRO A 140 0.73 3.34 17.90
N LYS A 141 1.34 2.19 18.24
CA LYS A 141 0.62 0.89 18.34
C LYS A 141 -0.52 0.87 19.36
N ASN A 142 -0.46 1.69 20.41
CA ASN A 142 -1.55 1.81 21.38
C ASN A 142 -2.85 2.39 20.79
N ARG A 143 -2.80 2.98 19.59
CA ARG A 143 -3.97 3.45 18.83
C ARG A 143 -4.50 2.44 17.81
N TRP A 144 -3.87 1.30 17.67
CA TRP A 144 -4.27 0.32 16.65
C TRP A 144 -5.68 -0.21 16.85
N GLN A 145 -6.17 -0.30 18.09
CA GLN A 145 -7.55 -0.67 18.35
C GLN A 145 -8.53 0.37 17.80
N GLU A 146 -8.26 1.66 17.99
CA GLU A 146 -9.06 2.75 17.44
C GLU A 146 -9.05 2.74 15.88
N ILE A 147 -7.88 2.49 15.27
CA ILE A 147 -7.77 2.35 13.82
C ILE A 147 -8.56 1.14 13.32
N LYS A 148 -8.56 0.02 14.07
CA LYS A 148 -9.35 -1.17 13.77
C LYS A 148 -10.86 -0.88 13.76
N GLU A 149 -11.33 -0.10 14.70
CA GLU A 149 -12.72 0.36 14.74
C GLU A 149 -13.06 1.25 13.54
N ALA A 150 -12.14 2.15 13.16
CA ALA A 150 -12.27 3.02 12.00
C ALA A 150 -12.31 2.27 10.64
N GLU A 151 -11.90 1.01 10.59
CA GLU A 151 -12.08 0.18 9.38
C GLU A 151 -13.57 -0.01 9.04
N GLY A 152 -14.45 -0.08 10.05
CA GLY A 152 -15.89 -0.23 9.88
C GLY A 152 -16.69 1.06 10.08
N ASP A 153 -16.11 2.07 10.74
CA ASP A 153 -16.76 3.33 11.07
C ASP A 153 -16.19 4.47 10.20
N LEU A 154 -17.02 4.98 9.29
CA LEU A 154 -16.64 6.03 8.34
C LEU A 154 -16.38 7.38 9.03
N ASP A 155 -17.13 7.72 10.07
CA ASP A 155 -16.99 8.98 10.78
C ASP A 155 -15.71 8.98 11.60
N LEU A 156 -15.43 7.89 12.30
CA LEU A 156 -14.17 7.72 13.03
C LEU A 156 -12.99 7.73 12.06
N ARG A 157 -13.10 7.05 10.92
CA ARG A 157 -12.07 7.06 9.88
C ARG A 157 -11.80 8.46 9.34
N ALA A 158 -12.84 9.24 9.08
CA ALA A 158 -12.71 10.62 8.61
C ALA A 158 -12.00 11.49 9.66
N LYS A 159 -12.35 11.33 10.94
CA LYS A 159 -11.69 12.01 12.06
C LYS A 159 -10.20 11.66 12.14
N LEU A 160 -9.86 10.36 12.12
CA LEU A 160 -8.48 9.91 12.17
C LEU A 160 -7.68 10.34 10.92
N ARG A 161 -8.31 10.38 9.75
CA ARG A 161 -7.67 10.86 8.52
C ARG A 161 -7.32 12.35 8.61
N LYS A 162 -8.20 13.16 9.17
CA LYS A 162 -7.92 14.58 9.39
C LYS A 162 -6.71 14.76 10.32
N GLU A 163 -6.70 14.08 11.46
CA GLU A 163 -5.57 14.08 12.39
C GLU A 163 -4.27 13.60 11.74
N PHE A 164 -4.36 12.53 10.93
CA PHE A 164 -3.21 11.99 10.18
C PHE A 164 -2.61 13.03 9.24
N ILE A 165 -3.44 13.72 8.47
CA ILE A 165 -3.00 14.77 7.55
C ILE A 165 -2.33 15.91 8.32
N GLU A 166 -2.96 16.40 9.38
CA GLU A 166 -2.44 17.49 10.20
C GLU A 166 -1.11 17.15 10.89
N THR A 167 -0.88 15.85 11.23
CA THR A 167 0.28 15.44 12.01
C THR A 167 1.45 14.96 11.16
N TYR A 168 1.19 14.27 10.06
CA TYR A 168 2.19 13.48 9.33
C TYR A 168 2.31 13.85 7.85
N TRP A 169 1.38 14.63 7.30
CA TRP A 169 1.48 15.01 5.89
C TRP A 169 2.32 16.28 5.76
N SER A 170 3.44 16.18 5.05
CA SER A 170 4.28 17.36 4.80
C SER A 170 3.64 18.30 3.78
N ASP A 171 3.90 19.60 3.92
CA ASP A 171 3.45 20.62 2.96
C ASP A 171 3.85 20.31 1.51
N SER A 172 5.00 19.63 1.32
CA SER A 172 5.46 19.18 0.00
C SER A 172 4.53 18.15 -0.65
N ASN A 173 3.90 17.26 0.14
CA ASN A 173 2.94 16.29 -0.37
C ASN A 173 1.59 16.95 -0.69
N ALA A 174 1.13 17.89 0.13
CA ALA A 174 -0.07 18.67 -0.15
C ALA A 174 0.04 19.43 -1.48
N LYS A 175 1.19 20.06 -1.73
CA LYS A 175 1.44 20.77 -2.99
C LYS A 175 1.41 19.86 -4.22
N ILE A 176 1.94 18.64 -4.12
CA ILE A 176 1.90 17.68 -5.23
C ILE A 176 0.46 17.23 -5.53
N GLU A 177 -0.37 17.00 -4.52
CA GLU A 177 -1.78 16.64 -4.73
C GLU A 177 -2.56 17.80 -5.37
N ASP A 178 -2.30 19.03 -4.95
CA ASP A 178 -2.90 20.23 -5.56
C ASP A 178 -2.47 20.37 -7.03
N ASP A 179 -1.20 20.20 -7.34
CA ASP A 179 -0.66 20.25 -8.71
C ASP A 179 -1.27 19.14 -9.61
N ILE A 180 -1.44 17.91 -9.08
CA ILE A 180 -2.11 16.81 -9.78
C ILE A 180 -3.59 17.10 -9.99
N ALA A 181 -4.28 17.63 -8.98
CA ALA A 181 -5.69 17.98 -9.07
C ALA A 181 -5.94 19.11 -10.07
N GLU A 182 -5.03 20.08 -10.15
CA GLU A 182 -5.10 21.18 -11.12
C GLU A 182 -4.81 20.69 -12.55
N ALA A 183 -3.81 19.83 -12.73
CA ALA A 183 -3.52 19.20 -14.02
C ALA A 183 -4.69 18.34 -14.53
N ALA A 184 -5.39 17.64 -13.64
CA ALA A 184 -6.57 16.84 -13.99
C ALA A 184 -7.75 17.70 -14.45
N LYS A 185 -7.92 18.93 -13.93
CA LYS A 185 -8.96 19.88 -14.35
C LYS A 185 -8.74 20.43 -15.77
N GLY A 186 -7.50 20.44 -16.24
CA GLY A 186 -7.14 20.91 -17.59
C GLY A 186 -7.25 19.84 -18.69
N LEU A 187 -7.65 18.60 -18.35
CA LEU A 187 -7.77 17.48 -19.27
C LEU A 187 -9.22 17.14 -19.67
N PHE A 188 -10.21 17.95 -19.23
CA PHE A 188 -11.63 17.79 -19.61
C PHE A 188 -12.21 19.07 -20.20
#